data_e9948cac0629a860332045613220b902
#
_entry.id   e9948cac0629a860332045613220b902
#
_cell.length_a   1.000
_cell.length_b   1.000
_cell.length_c   1.000
_cell.angle_alpha   90.00
_cell.angle_beta   90.00
_cell.angle_gamma   90.00
#
_symmetry.space_group_name_H-M   'P 1'
#
loop_
_entity.id
_entity.type
_entity.pdbx_description
1 polymer ?
#
loop_
_entity_poly.entity_id
_entity_poly.type
_entity_poly.pdbx_seq_one_letter_code
_entity_poly.pdbx_strand_id
1 'polypeptide(L)'
;MTEIKTYYSRASFVESTHRVKILVRKANGETLFSSHNEDDYIYPRSAIKIFQAIPFANSRAIKKYNLSEKMIALACSSHRGEDYHVKEIKEWLNKIKISEKNLKCGKHYPLNEIAKEKLLRLKKKISQVHNNCSGKHLAMLTTCLENNYRLDSYLDFKHPHQKKIRYIFEKFSNTKIKRNNYGIDGCSAPQYSLKMIDVSEMLSNLTKSYNQQFDFNYEINLLI
;
A
#
# COMPACT_ATOMS: atom_id res chain seq x y z
N MET A 1 -9.08 -29.49 7.94
CA MET A 1 -8.25 -28.27 7.84
C MET A 1 -7.22 -28.32 8.96
N THR A 2 -5.94 -28.15 8.65
CA THR A 2 -4.86 -28.25 9.65
C THR A 2 -4.55 -26.89 10.22
N GLU A 3 -4.82 -26.66 11.50
CA GLU A 3 -4.45 -25.41 12.15
C GLU A 3 -2.92 -25.33 12.25
N ILE A 4 -2.33 -24.26 11.70
CA ILE A 4 -0.90 -23.99 11.80
C ILE A 4 -0.69 -22.98 12.92
N LYS A 5 0.21 -23.33 13.86
CA LYS A 5 0.62 -22.48 14.96
C LYS A 5 2.12 -22.26 14.90
N THR A 6 2.53 -21.03 15.14
CA THR A 6 3.93 -20.67 15.39
C THR A 6 4.08 -20.20 16.84
N TYR A 7 5.23 -20.47 17.40
CA TYR A 7 5.51 -20.17 18.80
C TYR A 7 6.76 -19.30 18.91
N TYR A 8 6.69 -18.31 19.79
CA TYR A 8 7.87 -17.69 20.35
C TYR A 8 8.15 -18.33 21.71
N SER A 9 9.38 -18.78 21.91
CA SER A 9 9.81 -19.35 23.17
C SER A 9 10.94 -18.53 23.80
N ARG A 10 10.94 -18.49 25.13
CA ARG A 10 12.04 -17.95 25.91
C ARG A 10 12.56 -19.08 26.79
N ALA A 11 13.83 -19.46 26.61
CA ALA A 11 14.35 -20.72 27.12
C ALA A 11 13.46 -21.90 26.68
N SER A 12 12.97 -22.71 27.61
CA SER A 12 12.11 -23.87 27.35
C SER A 12 10.60 -23.55 27.38
N PHE A 13 10.22 -22.29 27.65
CA PHE A 13 8.80 -21.93 27.80
C PHE A 13 8.28 -21.19 26.58
N VAL A 14 7.02 -21.49 26.18
CA VAL A 14 6.31 -20.77 25.13
C VAL A 14 5.87 -19.41 25.70
N GLU A 15 6.40 -18.32 25.10
CA GLU A 15 6.07 -16.94 25.50
C GLU A 15 4.82 -16.42 24.78
N SER A 16 4.68 -16.78 23.48
CA SER A 16 3.49 -16.43 22.70
C SER A 16 3.20 -17.47 21.62
N THR A 17 1.92 -17.54 21.24
CA THR A 17 1.43 -18.44 20.17
C THR A 17 0.68 -17.63 19.14
N HIS A 18 0.97 -17.87 17.86
CA HIS A 18 0.30 -17.23 16.74
C HIS A 18 -0.36 -18.28 15.84
N ARG A 19 -1.61 -18.03 15.46
CA ARG A 19 -2.31 -18.82 14.45
C ARG A 19 -2.00 -18.24 13.08
N VAL A 20 -1.64 -19.09 12.13
CA VAL A 20 -1.21 -18.67 10.79
C VAL A 20 -2.13 -19.29 9.75
N LYS A 21 -2.61 -18.47 8.83
CA LYS A 21 -3.31 -18.91 7.61
C LYS A 21 -2.31 -18.92 6.45
N ILE A 22 -2.22 -20.05 5.75
CA ILE A 22 -1.33 -20.24 4.61
C ILE A 22 -2.15 -20.72 3.42
N LEU A 23 -1.91 -20.11 2.28
CA LEU A 23 -2.42 -20.52 0.98
C LEU A 23 -1.26 -20.55 -0.01
N VAL A 24 -1.02 -21.70 -0.63
CA VAL A 24 0.00 -21.89 -1.67
C VAL A 24 -0.70 -22.32 -2.96
N ARG A 25 -0.50 -21.55 -4.03
CA ARG A 25 -1.08 -21.82 -5.35
C ARG A 25 -0.01 -21.81 -6.43
N LYS A 26 -0.22 -22.63 -7.46
CA LYS A 26 0.55 -22.57 -8.71
C LYS A 26 0.12 -21.35 -9.53
N ALA A 27 0.96 -20.95 -10.50
CA ALA A 27 0.64 -19.86 -11.42
C ALA A 27 -0.61 -20.12 -12.28
N ASN A 28 -0.96 -21.40 -12.51
CA ASN A 28 -2.19 -21.79 -13.22
C ASN A 28 -3.46 -21.68 -12.36
N GLY A 29 -3.35 -21.31 -11.08
CA GLY A 29 -4.46 -21.16 -10.15
C GLY A 29 -4.78 -22.39 -9.31
N GLU A 30 -4.10 -23.53 -9.53
CA GLU A 30 -4.28 -24.74 -8.74
C GLU A 30 -3.77 -24.53 -7.30
N THR A 31 -4.59 -24.85 -6.30
CA THR A 31 -4.20 -24.81 -4.90
C THR A 31 -3.40 -26.06 -4.54
N LEU A 32 -2.15 -25.85 -4.12
CA LEU A 32 -1.27 -26.93 -3.63
C LEU A 32 -1.48 -27.20 -2.14
N PHE A 33 -1.73 -26.16 -1.37
CA PHE A 33 -1.91 -26.25 0.07
C PHE A 33 -2.75 -25.09 0.59
N SER A 34 -3.69 -25.40 1.48
CA SER A 34 -4.41 -24.40 2.27
C SER A 34 -4.58 -24.91 3.69
N SER A 35 -4.18 -24.10 4.67
CA SER A 35 -4.37 -24.43 6.09
C SER A 35 -5.78 -24.06 6.58
N HIS A 36 -6.51 -23.24 5.83
CA HIS A 36 -7.82 -22.69 6.18
C HIS A 36 -8.74 -22.67 4.97
N ASN A 37 -9.97 -22.17 5.17
CA ASN A 37 -10.86 -21.89 4.05
C ASN A 37 -10.26 -20.75 3.21
N GLU A 38 -10.05 -21.01 1.91
CA GLU A 38 -9.51 -20.06 0.95
C GLU A 38 -10.41 -18.82 0.79
N ASP A 39 -11.69 -18.97 1.11
CA ASP A 39 -12.72 -17.93 1.12
C ASP A 39 -12.71 -17.05 2.38
N ASP A 40 -11.81 -17.32 3.34
CA ASP A 40 -11.68 -16.46 4.51
C ASP A 40 -11.29 -15.06 4.13
N TYR A 41 -12.02 -14.07 4.64
CA TYR A 41 -11.72 -12.67 4.43
C TYR A 41 -10.53 -12.21 5.28
N ILE A 42 -9.62 -11.48 4.65
CA ILE A 42 -8.46 -10.86 5.29
C ILE A 42 -8.34 -9.39 4.87
N TYR A 43 -7.67 -8.60 5.68
CA TYR A 43 -7.19 -7.27 5.28
C TYR A 43 -5.73 -7.40 4.84
N PRO A 44 -5.41 -7.34 3.54
CA PRO A 44 -4.03 -7.54 3.05
C PRO A 44 -3.08 -6.40 3.40
N ARG A 45 -3.57 -5.29 3.93
CA ARG A 45 -2.80 -4.16 4.45
C ARG A 45 -1.78 -3.64 3.42
N SER A 46 -0.52 -3.54 3.81
CA SER A 46 0.53 -2.96 2.94
C SER A 46 0.89 -3.83 1.74
N ALA A 47 0.52 -5.12 1.72
CA ALA A 47 0.81 -6.00 0.59
C ALA A 47 0.17 -5.55 -0.73
N ILE A 48 -0.92 -4.75 -0.68
CA ILE A 48 -1.62 -4.28 -1.87
C ILE A 48 -1.23 -2.86 -2.31
N LYS A 49 -0.19 -2.28 -1.74
CA LYS A 49 0.20 -0.89 -2.08
C LYS A 49 0.60 -0.72 -3.54
N ILE A 50 1.23 -1.72 -4.14
CA ILE A 50 1.57 -1.69 -5.56
C ILE A 50 0.33 -1.48 -6.44
N PHE A 51 -0.77 -2.18 -6.14
CA PHE A 51 -2.03 -2.01 -6.87
C PHE A 51 -2.66 -0.62 -6.61
N GLN A 52 -2.48 -0.05 -5.40
CA GLN A 52 -2.93 1.31 -5.10
C GLN A 52 -2.13 2.37 -5.85
N ALA A 53 -0.90 2.07 -6.26
CA ALA A 53 -0.03 2.96 -7.02
C ALA A 53 -0.24 2.89 -8.54
N ILE A 54 -0.92 1.86 -9.08
CA ILE A 54 -1.16 1.75 -10.53
C ILE A 54 -1.85 2.99 -11.11
N PRO A 55 -2.89 3.61 -10.51
CA PRO A 55 -3.47 4.84 -11.03
C PRO A 55 -2.48 6.01 -11.10
N PHE A 56 -1.49 6.04 -10.22
CA PHE A 56 -0.39 7.01 -10.25
C PHE A 56 0.57 6.72 -11.40
N ALA A 57 1.01 5.49 -11.56
CA ALA A 57 1.88 5.06 -12.66
C ALA A 57 1.21 5.26 -14.04
N ASN A 58 -0.10 5.03 -14.13
CA ASN A 58 -0.91 5.24 -15.33
C ASN A 58 -1.19 6.72 -15.65
N SER A 59 -0.79 7.64 -14.79
CA SER A 59 -0.98 9.07 -14.98
C SER A 59 0.25 9.70 -15.65
N ARG A 60 0.07 10.87 -16.25
CA ARG A 60 1.20 11.67 -16.77
C ARG A 60 2.00 12.35 -15.65
N ALA A 61 1.60 12.19 -14.40
CA ALA A 61 2.12 12.93 -13.26
C ALA A 61 3.61 12.70 -13.02
N ILE A 62 4.11 11.47 -13.19
CA ILE A 62 5.53 11.14 -13.00
C ILE A 62 6.40 12.00 -13.93
N LYS A 63 6.08 12.05 -15.22
CA LYS A 63 6.80 12.87 -16.20
C LYS A 63 6.56 14.35 -15.96
N LYS A 64 5.32 14.76 -15.76
CA LYS A 64 4.93 16.18 -15.60
C LYS A 64 5.63 16.86 -14.43
N TYR A 65 5.77 16.17 -13.31
CA TYR A 65 6.40 16.72 -12.10
C TYR A 65 7.88 16.29 -11.96
N ASN A 66 8.43 15.61 -12.96
CA ASN A 66 9.81 15.09 -12.94
C ASN A 66 10.13 14.34 -11.64
N LEU A 67 9.31 13.31 -11.32
CA LEU A 67 9.46 12.54 -10.11
C LEU A 67 10.57 11.50 -10.27
N SER A 68 11.39 11.35 -9.23
CA SER A 68 12.51 10.39 -9.21
C SER A 68 12.03 8.95 -8.98
N GLU A 69 12.85 7.98 -9.34
CA GLU A 69 12.64 6.56 -9.04
C GLU A 69 12.41 6.32 -7.52
N LYS A 70 13.13 7.06 -6.67
CA LYS A 70 12.94 7.00 -5.21
C LYS A 70 11.51 7.43 -4.79
N MET A 71 10.97 8.45 -5.44
CA MET A 71 9.58 8.89 -5.20
C MET A 71 8.58 7.85 -5.71
N ILE A 72 8.85 7.21 -6.85
CA ILE A 72 8.04 6.11 -7.38
C ILE A 72 8.06 4.92 -6.40
N ALA A 73 9.22 4.51 -5.93
CA ALA A 73 9.35 3.44 -4.93
C ALA A 73 8.60 3.79 -3.63
N LEU A 74 8.64 5.06 -3.18
CA LEU A 74 7.89 5.52 -2.01
C LEU A 74 6.36 5.42 -2.18
N ALA A 75 5.84 5.49 -3.41
CA ALA A 75 4.41 5.30 -3.67
C ALA A 75 3.90 3.91 -3.22
N CYS A 76 4.73 2.88 -3.33
CA CYS A 76 4.42 1.49 -2.98
C CYS A 76 4.92 1.08 -1.59
N SER A 77 5.79 1.88 -0.94
CA SER A 77 6.50 1.47 0.27
C SER A 77 5.72 1.71 1.57
N SER A 78 6.17 1.01 2.61
CA SER A 78 5.93 1.37 4.01
C SER A 78 7.27 1.82 4.59
N HIS A 79 7.65 3.07 4.31
CA HIS A 79 8.96 3.56 4.71
C HIS A 79 9.11 3.72 6.22
N ARG A 80 10.35 3.71 6.71
CA ARG A 80 10.63 3.73 8.16
C ARG A 80 10.79 5.13 8.74
N GLY A 81 10.59 6.20 7.95
CA GLY A 81 10.66 7.59 8.39
C GLY A 81 12.08 8.09 8.63
N GLU A 82 13.09 7.47 8.03
CA GLU A 82 14.48 7.91 8.08
C GLU A 82 14.69 9.22 7.31
N ASP A 83 15.78 9.92 7.59
CA ASP A 83 16.04 11.26 7.05
C ASP A 83 15.95 11.32 5.51
N TYR A 84 16.46 10.30 4.82
CA TYR A 84 16.39 10.24 3.36
C TYR A 84 14.96 10.02 2.84
N HIS A 85 14.12 9.23 3.53
CA HIS A 85 12.71 9.10 3.18
C HIS A 85 11.98 10.44 3.34
N VAL A 86 12.20 11.11 4.48
CA VAL A 86 11.58 12.41 4.78
C VAL A 86 12.03 13.48 3.80
N LYS A 87 13.31 13.45 3.38
CA LYS A 87 13.83 14.33 2.35
C LYS A 87 13.10 14.17 1.02
N GLU A 88 12.99 12.94 0.53
CA GLU A 88 12.29 12.65 -0.73
C GLU A 88 10.80 13.02 -0.67
N ILE A 89 10.12 12.76 0.45
CA ILE A 89 8.71 13.17 0.66
C ILE A 89 8.56 14.69 0.59
N LYS A 90 9.44 15.46 1.25
CA LYS A 90 9.41 16.93 1.20
C LYS A 90 9.72 17.47 -0.19
N GLU A 91 10.69 16.88 -0.87
CA GLU A 91 11.01 17.25 -2.24
C GLU A 91 9.84 16.98 -3.18
N TRP A 92 9.16 15.85 -3.02
CA TRP A 92 7.95 15.54 -3.79
C TRP A 92 6.84 16.55 -3.56
N LEU A 93 6.55 16.92 -2.30
CA LEU A 93 5.60 17.99 -1.96
C LEU A 93 5.94 19.29 -2.69
N ASN A 94 7.22 19.69 -2.70
CA ASN A 94 7.69 20.89 -3.38
C ASN A 94 7.48 20.81 -4.90
N LYS A 95 7.81 19.68 -5.53
CA LYS A 95 7.62 19.47 -6.98
C LYS A 95 6.16 19.61 -7.41
N ILE A 96 5.22 19.07 -6.62
CA ILE A 96 3.79 19.16 -6.91
C ILE A 96 3.11 20.40 -6.30
N LYS A 97 3.87 21.27 -5.65
CA LYS A 97 3.42 22.57 -5.08
C LYS A 97 2.24 22.45 -4.12
N ILE A 98 2.24 21.44 -3.25
CA ILE A 98 1.25 21.33 -2.17
C ILE A 98 1.92 21.28 -0.80
N SER A 99 1.14 21.57 0.24
CA SER A 99 1.58 21.53 1.63
C SER A 99 1.46 20.12 2.22
N GLU A 100 2.30 19.81 3.22
CA GLU A 100 2.14 18.58 4.00
C GLU A 100 0.78 18.48 4.70
N LYS A 101 0.08 19.60 4.91
CA LYS A 101 -1.29 19.63 5.46
C LYS A 101 -2.31 18.91 4.56
N ASN A 102 -2.00 18.75 3.28
CA ASN A 102 -2.82 17.97 2.36
C ASN A 102 -2.73 16.45 2.60
N LEU A 103 -1.65 15.99 3.25
CA LEU A 103 -1.50 14.59 3.63
C LEU A 103 -2.46 14.23 4.77
N LYS A 104 -3.36 13.31 4.54
CA LYS A 104 -4.35 12.85 5.54
C LYS A 104 -3.96 11.55 6.24
N CYS A 105 -2.70 11.14 6.11
CA CYS A 105 -2.22 9.89 6.71
C CYS A 105 -2.05 9.93 8.24
N GLY A 106 -2.23 11.10 8.85
CA GLY A 106 -1.86 11.28 10.26
C GLY A 106 -0.34 11.38 10.45
N LYS A 107 0.07 11.51 11.69
CA LYS A 107 1.49 11.62 12.07
C LYS A 107 1.83 10.56 13.11
N HIS A 108 3.02 9.98 13.00
CA HIS A 108 3.61 9.12 14.03
C HIS A 108 5.14 9.28 14.01
N TYR A 109 5.79 8.83 15.06
CA TYR A 109 7.24 8.77 15.08
C TYR A 109 7.78 7.85 13.98
N PRO A 110 9.00 8.10 13.46
CA PRO A 110 9.67 7.15 12.58
C PRO A 110 9.63 5.74 13.15
N LEU A 111 9.45 4.74 12.29
CA LEU A 111 9.55 3.33 12.67
C LEU A 111 11.01 2.89 12.83
N ASN A 112 11.95 3.67 12.33
CA ASN A 112 13.38 3.50 12.60
C ASN A 112 13.69 4.14 13.96
N GLU A 113 14.19 3.33 14.92
CA GLU A 113 14.44 3.80 16.28
C GLU A 113 15.53 4.90 16.32
N ILE A 114 16.60 4.79 15.53
CA ILE A 114 17.65 5.81 15.46
C ILE A 114 17.10 7.15 14.97
N ALA A 115 16.25 7.13 13.94
CA ALA A 115 15.61 8.34 13.43
C ALA A 115 14.64 8.95 14.46
N LYS A 116 13.90 8.09 15.19
CA LYS A 116 13.00 8.49 16.27
C LYS A 116 13.78 9.15 17.42
N GLU A 117 14.83 8.50 17.93
CA GLU A 117 15.68 9.04 18.99
C GLU A 117 16.33 10.37 18.60
N LYS A 118 16.81 10.48 17.35
CA LYS A 118 17.34 11.73 16.81
C LYS A 118 16.32 12.87 16.87
N LEU A 119 15.07 12.61 16.46
CA LEU A 119 13.99 13.62 16.55
C LEU A 119 13.71 14.02 17.99
N LEU A 120 13.62 13.05 18.90
CA LEU A 120 13.39 13.30 20.33
C LEU A 120 14.52 14.13 20.95
N ARG A 121 15.79 13.75 20.72
CA ARG A 121 16.96 14.48 21.21
C ARG A 121 17.02 15.90 20.70
N LEU A 122 16.68 16.12 19.42
CA LEU A 122 16.67 17.45 18.79
C LEU A 122 15.38 18.23 19.09
N LYS A 123 14.45 17.69 19.88
CA LYS A 123 13.13 18.27 20.18
C LYS A 123 12.35 18.69 18.93
N LYS A 124 12.56 17.98 17.80
CA LYS A 124 11.86 18.25 16.54
C LYS A 124 10.45 17.66 16.56
N LYS A 125 9.50 18.44 16.05
CA LYS A 125 8.10 17.99 15.95
C LYS A 125 7.95 16.96 14.82
N ILE A 126 7.18 15.92 15.10
CA ILE A 126 6.73 14.97 14.07
C ILE A 126 5.60 15.59 13.24
N SER A 127 5.54 15.20 11.99
CA SER A 127 4.48 15.61 11.06
C SER A 127 4.10 14.45 10.13
N GLN A 128 3.18 14.69 9.22
CA GLN A 128 2.67 13.70 8.28
C GLN A 128 3.76 13.09 7.37
N VAL A 129 4.85 13.83 7.11
CA VAL A 129 5.96 13.32 6.28
C VAL A 129 6.69 12.14 6.91
N HIS A 130 6.60 11.99 8.24
CA HIS A 130 7.19 10.85 8.96
C HIS A 130 6.32 9.59 8.92
N ASN A 131 5.03 9.73 8.56
CA ASN A 131 4.13 8.59 8.45
C ASN A 131 4.61 7.63 7.37
N ASN A 132 4.68 6.34 7.69
CA ASN A 132 5.15 5.29 6.79
C ASN A 132 4.36 5.15 5.48
N CYS A 133 3.19 5.74 5.39
CA CYS A 133 2.34 5.75 4.20
C CYS A 133 2.37 7.10 3.46
N SER A 134 3.19 8.09 3.87
CA SER A 134 3.18 9.44 3.27
C SER A 134 3.47 9.40 1.76
N GLY A 135 4.34 8.51 1.29
CA GLY A 135 4.60 8.30 -0.15
C GLY A 135 3.36 7.83 -0.92
N LYS A 136 2.63 6.84 -0.39
CA LYS A 136 1.36 6.39 -0.96
C LYS A 136 0.34 7.53 -1.05
N HIS A 137 0.23 8.36 -0.01
CA HIS A 137 -0.66 9.52 -0.01
C HIS A 137 -0.24 10.58 -1.02
N LEU A 138 1.06 10.80 -1.19
CA LEU A 138 1.58 11.68 -2.25
C LEU A 138 1.24 11.14 -3.64
N ALA A 139 1.38 9.86 -3.89
CA ALA A 139 0.99 9.26 -5.17
C ALA A 139 -0.50 9.49 -5.48
N MET A 140 -1.39 9.31 -4.47
CA MET A 140 -2.81 9.61 -4.61
C MET A 140 -3.07 11.09 -4.90
N LEU A 141 -2.47 12.00 -4.14
CA LEU A 141 -2.63 13.45 -4.32
C LEU A 141 -2.07 13.92 -5.66
N THR A 142 -0.91 13.40 -6.08
CA THR A 142 -0.30 13.72 -7.39
C THR A 142 -1.20 13.30 -8.53
N THR A 143 -1.82 12.10 -8.42
CA THR A 143 -2.82 11.63 -9.39
C THR A 143 -4.07 12.52 -9.40
N CYS A 144 -4.50 12.99 -8.24
CA CYS A 144 -5.63 13.91 -8.13
C CYS A 144 -5.33 15.25 -8.80
N LEU A 145 -4.14 15.81 -8.60
CA LEU A 145 -3.70 17.05 -9.27
C LEU A 145 -3.70 16.90 -10.79
N GLU A 146 -3.16 15.79 -11.29
CA GLU A 146 -3.09 15.55 -12.73
C GLU A 146 -4.47 15.42 -13.39
N ASN A 147 -5.43 14.85 -12.68
CA ASN A 147 -6.80 14.65 -13.17
C ASN A 147 -7.77 15.76 -12.74
N ASN A 148 -7.31 16.86 -12.14
CA ASN A 148 -8.14 17.95 -11.60
C ASN A 148 -9.21 17.47 -10.60
N TYR A 149 -8.87 16.47 -9.78
CA TYR A 149 -9.74 15.99 -8.71
C TYR A 149 -9.52 16.79 -7.42
N ARG A 150 -10.54 16.84 -6.58
CA ARG A 150 -10.45 17.48 -5.26
C ARG A 150 -9.41 16.78 -4.37
N LEU A 151 -8.57 17.59 -3.69
CA LEU A 151 -7.53 17.06 -2.80
C LEU A 151 -8.04 16.83 -1.38
N ASP A 152 -9.09 17.53 -0.97
CA ASP A 152 -9.63 17.49 0.40
C ASP A 152 -10.41 16.22 0.72
N SER A 153 -10.86 15.49 -0.30
CA SER A 153 -11.69 14.28 -0.18
C SER A 153 -11.08 13.04 -0.84
N TYR A 154 -9.77 13.06 -1.18
CA TYR A 154 -9.13 11.98 -1.96
C TYR A 154 -9.18 10.59 -1.31
N LEU A 155 -9.51 10.49 -0.03
CA LEU A 155 -9.71 9.24 0.68
C LEU A 155 -11.16 8.76 0.73
N ASP A 156 -12.11 9.59 0.30
CA ASP A 156 -13.52 9.23 0.39
C ASP A 156 -13.86 8.08 -0.56
N PHE A 157 -14.66 7.13 -0.08
CA PHE A 157 -15.05 5.96 -0.85
C PHE A 157 -15.59 6.29 -2.25
N LYS A 158 -16.38 7.37 -2.38
CA LYS A 158 -17.00 7.80 -3.65
C LYS A 158 -16.07 8.66 -4.51
N HIS A 159 -14.89 9.06 -4.01
CA HIS A 159 -13.96 9.91 -4.75
C HIS A 159 -13.49 9.23 -6.05
N PRO A 160 -13.33 9.97 -7.17
CA PRO A 160 -12.91 9.39 -8.46
C PRO A 160 -11.62 8.58 -8.39
N HIS A 161 -10.61 9.06 -7.64
CA HIS A 161 -9.36 8.35 -7.44
C HIS A 161 -9.56 7.01 -6.71
N GLN A 162 -10.41 6.96 -5.66
CA GLN A 162 -10.69 5.71 -4.94
C GLN A 162 -11.52 4.74 -5.78
N LYS A 163 -12.34 5.23 -6.70
CA LYS A 163 -13.02 4.38 -7.70
C LYS A 163 -12.01 3.73 -8.64
N LYS A 164 -10.97 4.47 -9.09
CA LYS A 164 -9.89 3.91 -9.92
C LYS A 164 -9.13 2.81 -9.15
N ILE A 165 -8.78 3.03 -7.89
CA ILE A 165 -8.11 2.02 -7.06
C ILE A 165 -8.98 0.75 -6.93
N ARG A 166 -10.29 0.88 -6.64
CA ARG A 166 -11.19 -0.28 -6.57
C ARG A 166 -11.27 -1.02 -7.90
N TYR A 167 -11.38 -0.29 -9.01
CA TYR A 167 -11.35 -0.89 -10.34
C TYR A 167 -10.10 -1.76 -10.56
N ILE A 168 -8.92 -1.26 -10.15
CA ILE A 168 -7.68 -2.04 -10.20
C ILE A 168 -7.78 -3.31 -9.36
N PHE A 169 -8.25 -3.21 -8.13
CA PHE A 169 -8.41 -4.38 -7.26
C PHE A 169 -9.39 -5.40 -7.87
N GLU A 170 -10.55 -4.94 -8.34
CA GLU A 170 -11.55 -5.80 -9.00
C GLU A 170 -10.98 -6.46 -10.26
N LYS A 171 -10.17 -5.73 -11.03
CA LYS A 171 -9.54 -6.24 -12.25
C LYS A 171 -8.52 -7.34 -11.92
N PHE A 172 -7.66 -7.11 -10.93
CA PHE A 172 -6.62 -8.07 -10.55
C PHE A 172 -7.14 -9.26 -9.76
N SER A 173 -8.17 -9.09 -8.94
CA SER A 173 -8.77 -10.18 -8.15
C SER A 173 -9.86 -10.95 -8.92
N ASN A 174 -10.35 -10.40 -10.03
CA ASN A 174 -11.54 -10.87 -10.74
C ASN A 174 -12.80 -10.94 -9.85
N THR A 175 -12.85 -10.11 -8.79
CA THR A 175 -13.93 -10.11 -7.79
C THR A 175 -14.42 -8.69 -7.54
N LYS A 176 -15.75 -8.51 -7.46
CA LYS A 176 -16.35 -7.21 -7.17
C LYS A 176 -16.22 -6.81 -5.70
N ILE A 177 -15.74 -5.60 -5.46
CA ILE A 177 -15.60 -5.03 -4.11
C ILE A 177 -16.91 -4.33 -3.72
N LYS A 178 -17.61 -4.92 -2.75
CA LYS A 178 -18.86 -4.37 -2.20
C LYS A 178 -18.59 -3.35 -1.10
N ARG A 179 -19.57 -2.53 -0.78
CA ARG A 179 -19.47 -1.50 0.27
C ARG A 179 -19.15 -2.08 1.64
N ASN A 180 -19.62 -3.27 1.96
CA ASN A 180 -19.36 -3.94 3.24
C ASN A 180 -17.93 -4.52 3.35
N ASN A 181 -17.16 -4.57 2.25
CA ASN A 181 -15.74 -4.90 2.28
C ASN A 181 -14.85 -3.71 2.69
N TYR A 182 -15.43 -2.49 2.74
CA TYR A 182 -14.69 -1.27 3.01
C TYR A 182 -14.39 -1.10 4.49
N GLY A 183 -13.14 -0.82 4.79
CA GLY A 183 -12.65 -0.36 6.08
C GLY A 183 -11.72 0.84 5.92
N ILE A 184 -11.25 1.37 7.04
CA ILE A 184 -10.29 2.48 7.08
C ILE A 184 -9.00 1.97 7.72
N ASP A 185 -7.87 2.16 7.04
CA ASP A 185 -6.55 1.80 7.54
C ASP A 185 -6.05 2.80 8.60
N GLY A 186 -5.00 2.41 9.34
CA GLY A 186 -4.36 3.28 10.34
C GLY A 186 -3.80 4.60 9.78
N CYS A 187 -3.55 4.67 8.46
CA CYS A 187 -3.21 5.90 7.76
C CYS A 187 -4.42 6.63 7.15
N SER A 188 -5.64 6.33 7.60
CA SER A 188 -6.90 6.89 7.11
C SER A 188 -7.27 6.54 5.65
N ALA A 189 -6.42 5.82 4.92
CA ALA A 189 -6.74 5.42 3.56
C ALA A 189 -7.77 4.27 3.54
N PRO A 190 -8.61 4.17 2.50
CA PRO A 190 -9.45 3.01 2.28
C PRO A 190 -8.65 1.71 2.27
N GLN A 191 -9.19 0.72 2.96
CA GLN A 191 -8.70 -0.64 2.98
C GLN A 191 -9.87 -1.57 2.73
N TYR A 192 -9.66 -2.63 1.96
CA TYR A 192 -10.71 -3.56 1.58
C TYR A 192 -10.39 -4.95 2.12
N SER A 193 -11.38 -5.60 2.74
CA SER A 193 -11.29 -7.02 3.04
C SER A 193 -11.51 -7.80 1.75
N LEU A 194 -10.64 -8.76 1.49
CA LEU A 194 -10.64 -9.63 0.33
C LEU A 194 -10.52 -11.07 0.82
N LYS A 195 -11.04 -12.02 0.06
CA LYS A 195 -10.78 -13.43 0.32
C LYS A 195 -9.29 -13.74 0.12
N MET A 196 -8.75 -14.71 0.83
CA MET A 196 -7.35 -15.12 0.63
C MET A 196 -7.10 -15.54 -0.81
N ILE A 197 -8.05 -16.26 -1.42
CA ILE A 197 -7.94 -16.66 -2.83
C ILE A 197 -7.91 -15.46 -3.77
N ASP A 198 -8.71 -14.41 -3.52
CA ASP A 198 -8.71 -13.18 -4.31
C ASP A 198 -7.36 -12.46 -4.24
N VAL A 199 -6.76 -12.39 -3.04
CA VAL A 199 -5.42 -11.79 -2.87
C VAL A 199 -4.36 -12.60 -3.59
N SER A 200 -4.44 -13.94 -3.54
CA SER A 200 -3.54 -14.81 -4.30
C SER A 200 -3.68 -14.61 -5.80
N GLU A 201 -4.91 -14.45 -6.31
CA GLU A 201 -5.17 -14.15 -7.72
C GLU A 201 -4.60 -12.79 -8.13
N MET A 202 -4.75 -11.76 -7.29
CA MET A 202 -4.13 -10.45 -7.52
C MET A 202 -2.61 -10.57 -7.69
N LEU A 203 -1.93 -11.34 -6.83
CA LEU A 203 -0.47 -11.52 -6.92
C LEU A 203 -0.06 -12.32 -8.15
N SER A 204 -0.84 -13.36 -8.53
CA SER A 204 -0.62 -14.09 -9.78
C SER A 204 -0.76 -13.18 -11.00
N ASN A 205 -1.83 -12.37 -11.06
CA ASN A 205 -2.06 -11.43 -12.15
C ASN A 205 -1.03 -10.29 -12.17
N LEU A 206 -0.47 -9.90 -11.02
CA LEU A 206 0.68 -8.98 -10.95
C LEU A 206 1.89 -9.55 -11.70
N THR A 207 2.23 -10.81 -11.45
CA THR A 207 3.33 -11.50 -12.15
C THR A 207 3.05 -11.64 -13.63
N LYS A 208 1.81 -12.00 -14.02
CA LYS A 208 1.39 -12.05 -15.43
C LYS A 208 1.50 -10.69 -16.10
N SER A 209 1.10 -9.62 -15.40
CA SER A 209 1.22 -8.25 -15.88
C SER A 209 2.68 -7.87 -16.13
N TYR A 210 3.57 -8.17 -15.20
CA TYR A 210 5.02 -7.96 -15.36
C TYR A 210 5.56 -8.69 -16.61
N ASN A 211 5.12 -9.91 -16.87
CA ASN A 211 5.51 -10.75 -18.00
C ASN A 211 4.67 -10.48 -19.29
N GLN A 212 3.98 -9.36 -19.39
CA GLN A 212 3.17 -8.96 -20.55
C GLN A 212 1.98 -9.89 -20.87
N GLN A 213 1.52 -10.66 -19.91
CA GLN A 213 0.42 -11.63 -20.05
C GLN A 213 -0.90 -11.14 -19.42
N PHE A 214 -0.93 -9.87 -18.97
CA PHE A 214 -2.08 -9.25 -18.33
C PHE A 214 -2.01 -7.72 -18.50
N ASP A 215 -3.10 -7.02 -18.20
CA ASP A 215 -3.18 -5.56 -18.28
C ASP A 215 -2.17 -4.85 -17.35
N PHE A 216 -1.89 -3.58 -17.63
CA PHE A 216 -1.02 -2.71 -16.82
C PHE A 216 0.47 -3.10 -16.81
N ASN A 217 0.96 -3.75 -17.87
CA ASN A 217 2.37 -4.13 -17.96
C ASN A 217 3.32 -2.93 -17.80
N TYR A 218 3.06 -1.83 -18.50
CA TYR A 218 3.89 -0.63 -18.41
C TYR A 218 3.95 -0.09 -16.98
N GLU A 219 2.78 0.06 -16.33
CA GLU A 219 2.67 0.60 -14.99
C GLU A 219 3.35 -0.29 -13.95
N ILE A 220 3.19 -1.61 -14.07
CA ILE A 220 3.83 -2.58 -13.17
C ILE A 220 5.35 -2.56 -13.34
N ASN A 221 5.87 -2.52 -14.57
CA ASN A 221 7.31 -2.43 -14.82
C ASN A 221 7.91 -1.11 -14.31
N LEU A 222 7.12 -0.04 -14.27
CA LEU A 222 7.55 1.24 -13.71
C LEU A 222 7.60 1.22 -12.18
N LEU A 223 6.77 0.39 -11.52
CA LEU A 223 6.63 0.32 -10.07
C LEU A 223 7.55 -0.72 -9.40
N ILE A 224 8.10 -1.65 -10.17
CA ILE A 224 9.04 -2.68 -9.70
C ILE A 224 10.48 -2.31 -10.03
#